data_6a3848f4925441c09306424fd0649cfa
#
_entry.id   6a3848f4925441c09306424fd0649cfa
#
_cell.length_a   1.000
_cell.length_b   1.000
_cell.length_c   1.000
_cell.angle_alpha   90.00
_cell.angle_beta   90.00
_cell.angle_gamma   90.00
#
_symmetry.space_group_name_H-M   'P 1'
#
loop_
_entity.id
_entity.type
_entity.pdbx_description
1 polymer ?
#
loop_
_entity_poly.entity_id
_entity_poly.type
_entity_poly.pdbx_seq_one_letter_code
_entity_poly.pdbx_strand_id
1 'polypeptide(L)'
;MLSTISKTFSRPKGWLGSIAGFIMANENKALNQWAIQHLDLSDGENILEIGYGPGYSIKHMLKHYDDLHIDGLDASSTMKEQAHSRIKKRSKEKQVRLYVRKIEKTRLPADQYDKVLSVNNYTIWDDPKAGALNLYHTLKPGGKLVIVMQPREKGADANRTKEMGESILNDLEFAGFDQFSVEYEEIRPTLAVCVTAKKPRSE
;
A
#
# COMPACT_ATOMS: atom_id res chain seq x y z
N MET A 1 36.89 -0.22 -4.81
CA MET A 1 36.25 1.10 -4.91
C MET A 1 34.82 0.87 -5.46
N LEU A 2 33.86 0.70 -4.57
CA LEU A 2 32.44 0.56 -4.93
C LEU A 2 31.81 1.94 -4.79
N SER A 3 31.49 2.57 -5.90
CA SER A 3 30.85 3.88 -5.92
C SER A 3 29.38 3.73 -5.52
N THR A 4 29.05 4.29 -4.37
CA THR A 4 27.70 4.47 -3.88
C THR A 4 26.91 5.36 -4.83
N ILE A 5 26.01 4.77 -5.63
CA ILE A 5 25.04 5.54 -6.39
C ILE A 5 23.79 5.71 -5.51
N SER A 6 23.85 6.72 -4.63
CA SER A 6 22.64 7.26 -4.03
C SER A 6 21.94 8.15 -5.08
N LYS A 7 21.09 7.57 -5.94
CA LYS A 7 20.21 8.38 -6.77
C LYS A 7 19.07 8.90 -5.91
N THR A 8 19.22 10.14 -5.47
CA THR A 8 18.19 10.96 -4.87
C THR A 8 16.96 10.99 -5.79
N PHE A 9 15.86 10.42 -5.34
CA PHE A 9 14.56 10.56 -6.00
C PHE A 9 14.17 12.04 -5.97
N SER A 10 14.33 12.74 -7.10
CA SER A 10 13.93 14.14 -7.23
C SER A 10 12.41 14.24 -7.19
N ARG A 11 11.90 14.94 -6.17
CA ARG A 11 10.48 15.30 -6.04
C ARG A 11 10.06 16.10 -7.27
N PRO A 12 8.94 15.77 -7.95
CA PRO A 12 8.41 16.63 -9.00
C PRO A 12 8.03 17.98 -8.39
N LYS A 13 8.53 19.07 -8.93
CA LYS A 13 8.13 20.44 -8.59
C LYS A 13 6.68 20.62 -9.04
N GLY A 14 5.73 20.61 -8.10
CA GLY A 14 4.32 20.86 -8.38
C GLY A 14 3.40 20.01 -7.52
N TRP A 15 3.35 20.29 -6.22
CA TRP A 15 2.45 19.62 -5.25
C TRP A 15 0.99 19.49 -5.72
N LEU A 16 0.44 20.51 -6.39
CA LEU A 16 -0.95 20.50 -6.86
C LEU A 16 -1.16 19.66 -8.13
N GLY A 17 -0.17 19.60 -9.03
CA GLY A 17 -0.21 18.74 -10.22
C GLY A 17 -0.03 17.27 -9.89
N SER A 18 0.74 16.95 -8.84
CA SER A 18 0.94 15.58 -8.37
C SER A 18 -0.30 15.03 -7.66
N ILE A 19 -1.08 15.85 -6.94
CA ILE A 19 -2.32 15.43 -6.29
C ILE A 19 -3.38 15.02 -7.33
N ALA A 20 -3.57 15.80 -8.38
CA ALA A 20 -4.52 15.48 -9.45
C ALA A 20 -4.09 14.19 -10.20
N GLY A 21 -2.80 14.04 -10.52
CA GLY A 21 -2.24 12.83 -11.11
C GLY A 21 -2.35 11.62 -10.17
N PHE A 22 -2.19 11.82 -8.87
CA PHE A 22 -2.35 10.79 -7.84
C PHE A 22 -3.80 10.32 -7.71
N ILE A 23 -4.79 11.24 -7.78
CA ILE A 23 -6.21 10.91 -7.77
C ILE A 23 -6.59 10.05 -8.98
N MET A 24 -6.18 10.46 -10.19
CA MET A 24 -6.49 9.72 -11.43
C MET A 24 -5.84 8.34 -11.47
N ALA A 25 -4.65 8.19 -10.92
CA ALA A 25 -3.93 6.91 -10.93
C ALA A 25 -4.38 5.94 -9.83
N ASN A 26 -4.89 6.45 -8.68
CA ASN A 26 -5.51 5.59 -7.66
C ASN A 26 -6.92 5.11 -8.05
N GLU A 27 -7.51 5.65 -9.12
CA GLU A 27 -8.76 5.14 -9.68
C GLU A 27 -8.57 4.00 -10.69
N ASN A 28 -7.36 3.47 -10.87
CA ASN A 28 -7.17 2.26 -11.65
C ASN A 28 -7.82 1.07 -10.94
N LYS A 29 -9.08 0.82 -11.32
CA LYS A 29 -9.91 -0.24 -10.73
C LYS A 29 -9.27 -1.61 -10.86
N ALA A 30 -8.69 -1.90 -12.03
CA ALA A 30 -8.05 -3.18 -12.29
C ALA A 30 -6.87 -3.42 -11.34
N LEU A 31 -6.01 -2.41 -11.15
CA LEU A 31 -4.86 -2.48 -10.26
C LEU A 31 -5.27 -2.72 -8.80
N ASN A 32 -6.28 -1.97 -8.32
CA ASN A 32 -6.77 -2.14 -6.95
C ASN A 32 -7.45 -3.49 -6.74
N GLN A 33 -8.22 -3.98 -7.72
CA GLN A 33 -8.86 -5.30 -7.64
C GLN A 33 -7.82 -6.42 -7.64
N TRP A 34 -6.80 -6.34 -8.49
CA TRP A 34 -5.70 -7.27 -8.53
C TRP A 34 -4.94 -7.30 -7.18
N ALA A 35 -4.65 -6.13 -6.60
CA ALA A 35 -4.03 -6.04 -5.29
C ALA A 35 -4.88 -6.67 -4.17
N ILE A 36 -6.20 -6.44 -4.17
CA ILE A 36 -7.12 -7.02 -3.17
C ILE A 36 -7.22 -8.54 -3.31
N GLN A 37 -7.18 -9.09 -4.53
CA GLN A 37 -7.17 -10.54 -4.75
C GLN A 37 -5.97 -11.21 -4.06
N HIS A 38 -4.80 -10.55 -4.05
CA HIS A 38 -3.60 -11.07 -3.41
C HIS A 38 -3.63 -11.00 -1.87
N LEU A 39 -4.59 -10.31 -1.27
CA LEU A 39 -4.74 -10.30 0.19
C LEU A 39 -5.29 -11.63 0.72
N ASP A 40 -6.02 -12.40 -0.09
CA ASP A 40 -6.73 -13.62 0.35
C ASP A 40 -7.60 -13.32 1.58
N LEU A 41 -8.51 -12.35 1.42
CA LEU A 41 -9.35 -11.85 2.51
C LEU A 41 -10.37 -12.87 2.97
N SER A 42 -10.59 -12.88 4.28
CA SER A 42 -11.70 -13.56 4.96
C SER A 42 -12.55 -12.56 5.75
N ASP A 43 -13.81 -12.89 5.99
CA ASP A 43 -14.68 -12.07 6.82
C ASP A 43 -14.13 -11.94 8.25
N GLY A 44 -14.37 -10.80 8.88
CA GLY A 44 -13.94 -10.53 10.26
C GLY A 44 -12.48 -10.11 10.43
N GLU A 45 -11.68 -10.02 9.36
CA GLU A 45 -10.27 -9.65 9.45
C GLU A 45 -10.05 -8.15 9.74
N ASN A 46 -8.95 -7.85 10.43
CA ASN A 46 -8.44 -6.49 10.64
C ASN A 46 -7.45 -6.13 9.53
N ILE A 47 -7.77 -5.09 8.79
CA ILE A 47 -7.00 -4.65 7.62
C ILE A 47 -6.38 -3.29 7.88
N LEU A 48 -5.13 -3.10 7.45
CA LEU A 48 -4.51 -1.79 7.35
C LEU A 48 -4.25 -1.43 5.89
N GLU A 49 -4.76 -0.30 5.42
CA GLU A 49 -4.43 0.23 4.09
C GLU A 49 -3.53 1.45 4.19
N ILE A 50 -2.38 1.40 3.51
CA ILE A 50 -1.41 2.49 3.45
C ILE A 50 -1.55 3.24 2.11
N GLY A 51 -1.82 4.54 2.21
CA GLY A 51 -2.11 5.37 1.05
C GLY A 51 -3.49 5.09 0.47
N TYR A 52 -4.51 5.08 1.34
CA TYR A 52 -5.89 4.76 0.94
C TYR A 52 -6.46 5.71 -0.14
N GLY A 53 -5.82 6.86 -0.38
CA GLY A 53 -6.25 7.83 -1.38
C GLY A 53 -7.72 8.20 -1.21
N PRO A 54 -8.49 8.29 -2.32
CA PRO A 54 -9.93 8.59 -2.25
C PRO A 54 -10.79 7.39 -1.80
N GLY A 55 -10.20 6.29 -1.26
CA GLY A 55 -10.90 5.19 -0.62
C GLY A 55 -11.52 4.16 -1.57
N TYR A 56 -10.92 3.93 -2.74
CA TYR A 56 -11.46 2.96 -3.70
C TYR A 56 -11.38 1.52 -3.18
N SER A 57 -10.20 1.08 -2.72
CA SER A 57 -9.98 -0.29 -2.20
C SER A 57 -10.84 -0.54 -0.97
N ILE A 58 -10.90 0.42 -0.03
CA ILE A 58 -11.77 0.31 1.17
C ILE A 58 -13.23 0.08 0.74
N LYS A 59 -13.75 0.92 -0.17
CA LYS A 59 -15.12 0.76 -0.66
C LYS A 59 -15.35 -0.59 -1.34
N HIS A 60 -14.34 -1.08 -2.07
CA HIS A 60 -14.42 -2.38 -2.75
C HIS A 60 -14.46 -3.52 -1.74
N MET A 61 -13.56 -3.52 -0.76
CA MET A 61 -13.52 -4.52 0.31
C MET A 61 -14.85 -4.56 1.10
N LEU A 62 -15.35 -3.42 1.55
CA LEU A 62 -16.64 -3.30 2.25
C LEU A 62 -17.85 -3.74 1.42
N LYS A 63 -17.73 -3.87 0.11
CA LYS A 63 -18.81 -4.35 -0.76
C LYS A 63 -18.85 -5.86 -0.86
N HIS A 64 -17.72 -6.54 -0.75
CA HIS A 64 -17.57 -7.94 -1.11
C HIS A 64 -17.24 -8.85 0.07
N TYR A 65 -16.91 -8.27 1.24
CA TYR A 65 -16.57 -9.01 2.46
C TYR A 65 -17.36 -8.46 3.64
N ASP A 66 -17.78 -9.33 4.54
CA ASP A 66 -18.53 -8.97 5.72
C ASP A 66 -17.62 -8.80 6.94
N ASP A 67 -18.04 -7.94 7.86
CA ASP A 67 -17.42 -7.70 9.18
C ASP A 67 -15.91 -7.34 9.18
N LEU A 68 -15.37 -6.83 8.06
CA LEU A 68 -14.00 -6.30 8.03
C LEU A 68 -13.86 -5.06 8.94
N HIS A 69 -12.72 -4.98 9.62
CA HIS A 69 -12.29 -3.78 10.34
C HIS A 69 -11.11 -3.16 9.60
N ILE A 70 -11.30 -1.97 9.02
CA ILE A 70 -10.31 -1.35 8.15
C ILE A 70 -9.80 -0.05 8.76
N ASP A 71 -8.51 0.01 9.02
CA ASP A 71 -7.79 1.24 9.31
C ASP A 71 -7.05 1.71 8.07
N GLY A 72 -7.14 3.00 7.77
CA GLY A 72 -6.43 3.61 6.64
C GLY A 72 -5.48 4.71 7.09
N LEU A 73 -4.25 4.71 6.57
CA LEU A 73 -3.29 5.79 6.70
C LEU A 73 -3.06 6.46 5.35
N ASP A 74 -3.19 7.76 5.28
CA ASP A 74 -2.82 8.58 4.12
C ASP A 74 -2.23 9.92 4.60
N ALA A 75 -1.27 10.46 3.88
CA ALA A 75 -0.62 11.72 4.26
C ALA A 75 -1.47 12.96 3.97
N SER A 76 -2.59 12.83 3.24
CA SER A 76 -3.41 13.92 2.74
C SER A 76 -4.76 14.02 3.45
N SER A 77 -5.04 15.19 4.04
CA SER A 77 -6.37 15.49 4.60
C SER A 77 -7.46 15.53 3.52
N THR A 78 -7.13 16.00 2.33
CA THR A 78 -8.06 16.00 1.19
C THR A 78 -8.47 14.59 0.79
N MET A 79 -7.53 13.62 0.81
CA MET A 79 -7.85 12.22 0.55
C MET A 79 -8.77 11.66 1.63
N LYS A 80 -8.55 12.01 2.89
CA LYS A 80 -9.43 11.60 4.00
C LYS A 80 -10.88 12.05 3.77
N GLU A 81 -11.09 13.31 3.37
CA GLU A 81 -12.43 13.86 3.11
C GLU A 81 -13.11 13.12 1.94
N GLN A 82 -12.38 12.89 0.85
CA GLN A 82 -12.89 12.17 -0.32
C GLN A 82 -13.21 10.72 0.02
N ALA A 83 -12.32 10.01 0.71
CA ALA A 83 -12.54 8.64 1.14
C ALA A 83 -13.76 8.55 2.05
N HIS A 84 -13.86 9.43 3.07
CA HIS A 84 -15.00 9.46 3.97
C HIS A 84 -16.34 9.62 3.21
N SER A 85 -16.39 10.56 2.26
CA SER A 85 -17.57 10.77 1.40
C SER A 85 -17.90 9.53 0.56
N ARG A 86 -16.89 8.83 0.02
CA ARG A 86 -17.04 7.65 -0.84
C ARG A 86 -17.55 6.41 -0.08
N ILE A 87 -17.09 6.21 1.16
CA ILE A 87 -17.40 5.01 1.94
C ILE A 87 -18.64 5.18 2.85
N LYS A 88 -19.05 6.42 3.19
CA LYS A 88 -20.12 6.76 4.15
C LYS A 88 -21.39 5.91 4.04
N LYS A 89 -21.81 5.54 2.82
CA LYS A 89 -23.02 4.75 2.59
C LYS A 89 -22.85 3.26 2.86
N ARG A 90 -21.62 2.77 3.05
CA ARG A 90 -21.30 1.34 3.16
C ARG A 90 -20.59 0.95 4.45
N SER A 91 -19.97 1.90 5.13
CA SER A 91 -19.35 1.64 6.43
C SER A 91 -20.39 1.73 7.55
N LYS A 92 -20.50 0.69 8.35
CA LYS A 92 -21.06 0.81 9.71
C LYS A 92 -20.09 1.68 10.52
N GLU A 93 -20.59 2.52 11.42
CA GLU A 93 -19.79 3.60 12.09
C GLU A 93 -18.46 3.16 12.72
N LYS A 94 -18.29 1.89 13.03
CA LYS A 94 -17.08 1.36 13.69
C LYS A 94 -16.17 0.48 12.82
N GLN A 95 -16.53 0.26 11.55
CA GLN A 95 -15.78 -0.64 10.68
C GLN A 95 -14.58 0.02 10.00
N VAL A 96 -14.57 1.36 9.83
CA VAL A 96 -13.50 2.07 9.13
C VAL A 96 -13.03 3.27 9.93
N ARG A 97 -11.72 3.35 10.14
CA ARG A 97 -11.05 4.51 10.76
C ARG A 97 -10.00 5.04 9.80
N LEU A 98 -10.07 6.32 9.46
CA LEU A 98 -9.15 6.99 8.54
C LEU A 98 -8.27 8.00 9.27
N TYR A 99 -6.97 7.87 9.11
CA TYR A 99 -5.97 8.72 9.75
C TYR A 99 -5.16 9.49 8.70
N VAL A 100 -4.84 10.76 8.99
CA VAL A 100 -3.91 11.56 8.19
C VAL A 100 -2.52 11.40 8.81
N ARG A 101 -1.77 10.40 8.34
CA ARG A 101 -0.46 10.04 8.89
C ARG A 101 0.42 9.37 7.82
N LYS A 102 1.73 9.46 8.00
CA LYS A 102 2.72 8.73 7.20
C LYS A 102 3.16 7.47 7.94
N ILE A 103 3.27 6.34 7.23
CA ILE A 103 3.61 5.05 7.85
C ILE A 103 4.99 5.06 8.51
N GLU A 104 5.97 5.67 7.88
CA GLU A 104 7.35 5.75 8.38
C GLU A 104 7.49 6.61 9.66
N LYS A 105 6.46 7.41 9.99
CA LYS A 105 6.42 8.28 11.19
C LYS A 105 5.34 7.87 12.20
N THR A 106 4.66 6.75 11.94
CA THR A 106 3.52 6.33 12.77
C THR A 106 3.83 5.00 13.44
N ARG A 107 3.90 5.02 14.78
CA ARG A 107 3.93 3.77 15.55
C ARG A 107 2.51 3.30 15.79
N LEU A 108 2.16 2.17 15.19
CA LEU A 108 0.91 1.47 15.39
C LEU A 108 1.06 0.43 16.51
N PRO A 109 -0.04 -0.05 17.12
CA PRO A 109 0.02 -1.17 18.05
C PRO A 109 0.62 -2.41 17.40
N ALA A 110 1.34 -3.23 18.19
CA ALA A 110 1.88 -4.48 17.72
C ALA A 110 0.78 -5.50 17.42
N ASP A 111 1.01 -6.39 16.47
CA ASP A 111 0.20 -7.59 16.18
C ASP A 111 -1.30 -7.31 16.07
N GLN A 112 -1.66 -6.20 15.44
CA GLN A 112 -3.04 -5.74 15.32
C GLN A 112 -3.74 -6.21 14.06
N TYR A 113 -3.03 -6.25 12.91
CA TYR A 113 -3.65 -6.48 11.62
C TYR A 113 -3.37 -7.87 11.08
N ASP A 114 -4.38 -8.47 10.46
CA ASP A 114 -4.28 -9.74 9.74
C ASP A 114 -3.67 -9.53 8.36
N LYS A 115 -4.02 -8.42 7.72
CA LYS A 115 -3.59 -8.05 6.36
C LYS A 115 -3.19 -6.59 6.28
N VAL A 116 -2.21 -6.30 5.44
CA VAL A 116 -1.82 -4.94 5.06
C VAL A 116 -1.83 -4.80 3.55
N LEU A 117 -2.41 -3.71 3.06
CA LEU A 117 -2.46 -3.33 1.65
C LEU A 117 -1.78 -1.99 1.42
N SER A 118 -0.97 -1.91 0.36
CA SER A 118 -0.47 -0.64 -0.17
C SER A 118 -0.50 -0.67 -1.70
N VAL A 119 -1.21 0.28 -2.32
CA VAL A 119 -1.32 0.38 -3.78
C VAL A 119 -0.78 1.71 -4.25
N ASN A 120 0.25 1.67 -5.09
CA ASN A 120 0.89 2.86 -5.68
C ASN A 120 1.31 3.91 -4.65
N ASN A 121 1.77 3.50 -3.48
CA ASN A 121 2.11 4.40 -2.39
C ASN A 121 3.57 4.30 -1.92
N TYR A 122 4.21 3.13 -2.04
CA TYR A 122 5.55 2.86 -1.54
C TYR A 122 6.61 3.91 -1.95
N THR A 123 6.60 4.36 -3.21
CA THR A 123 7.60 5.30 -3.73
C THR A 123 7.51 6.72 -3.17
N ILE A 124 6.46 7.02 -2.42
CA ILE A 124 6.29 8.33 -1.77
C ILE A 124 6.59 8.31 -0.27
N TRP A 125 6.98 7.18 0.30
CA TRP A 125 7.47 7.12 1.67
C TRP A 125 8.81 7.84 1.79
N ASP A 126 8.96 8.70 2.80
CA ASP A 126 10.22 9.44 3.03
C ASP A 126 11.34 8.49 3.46
N ASP A 127 11.00 7.41 4.17
CA ASP A 127 11.89 6.34 4.63
C ASP A 127 11.19 4.97 4.47
N PRO A 128 11.40 4.28 3.33
CA PRO A 128 10.77 2.98 3.07
C PRO A 128 11.14 1.89 4.08
N LYS A 129 12.37 1.88 4.58
CA LYS A 129 12.81 0.91 5.60
C LYS A 129 12.08 1.11 6.92
N ALA A 130 11.96 2.35 7.39
CA ALA A 130 11.17 2.67 8.59
C ALA A 130 9.69 2.31 8.38
N GLY A 131 9.16 2.54 7.18
CA GLY A 131 7.80 2.11 6.81
C GLY A 131 7.66 0.60 6.92
N ALA A 132 8.56 -0.18 6.32
CA ALA A 132 8.56 -1.65 6.36
C ALA A 132 8.65 -2.19 7.80
N LEU A 133 9.52 -1.63 8.64
CA LEU A 133 9.64 -1.99 10.06
C LEU A 133 8.34 -1.73 10.84
N ASN A 134 7.67 -0.60 10.60
CA ASN A 134 6.39 -0.30 11.24
C ASN A 134 5.28 -1.25 10.78
N LEU A 135 5.27 -1.65 9.51
CA LEU A 135 4.34 -2.66 8.98
C LEU A 135 4.60 -4.03 9.59
N TYR A 136 5.87 -4.44 9.70
CA TYR A 136 6.25 -5.68 10.37
C TYR A 136 5.78 -5.70 11.84
N HIS A 137 6.01 -4.60 12.56
CA HIS A 137 5.61 -4.48 13.98
C HIS A 137 4.09 -4.65 14.15
N THR A 138 3.28 -4.06 13.27
CA THR A 138 1.82 -4.01 13.46
C THR A 138 1.07 -5.21 12.87
N LEU A 139 1.69 -5.97 11.96
CA LEU A 139 1.12 -7.23 11.46
C LEU A 139 1.17 -8.30 12.54
N LYS A 140 0.12 -9.12 12.62
CA LYS A 140 0.10 -10.34 13.44
C LYS A 140 1.11 -11.37 12.91
N PRO A 141 1.67 -12.26 13.75
CA PRO A 141 2.41 -13.41 13.28
C PRO A 141 1.58 -14.22 12.27
N GLY A 142 2.16 -14.51 11.10
CA GLY A 142 1.47 -15.13 9.96
C GLY A 142 0.62 -14.16 9.12
N GLY A 143 0.52 -12.89 9.51
CA GLY A 143 -0.19 -11.85 8.76
C GLY A 143 0.47 -11.57 7.41
N LYS A 144 -0.34 -11.19 6.42
CA LYS A 144 0.09 -10.99 5.03
C LYS A 144 0.15 -9.52 4.65
N LEU A 145 1.25 -9.12 4.01
CA LEU A 145 1.46 -7.82 3.39
C LEU A 145 1.35 -7.94 1.86
N VAL A 146 0.68 -6.99 1.24
CA VAL A 146 0.59 -6.83 -0.22
C VAL A 146 0.96 -5.40 -0.59
N ILE A 147 2.01 -5.24 -1.39
CA ILE A 147 2.40 -3.95 -1.98
C ILE A 147 2.33 -4.06 -3.49
N VAL A 148 1.49 -3.24 -4.12
CA VAL A 148 1.36 -3.17 -5.57
C VAL A 148 1.86 -1.82 -6.05
N MET A 149 2.73 -1.84 -7.05
CA MET A 149 3.27 -0.64 -7.68
C MET A 149 3.16 -0.71 -9.20
N GLN A 150 2.87 0.44 -9.78
CA GLN A 150 2.90 0.68 -11.22
C GLN A 150 3.58 2.03 -11.45
N PRO A 151 4.65 2.10 -12.26
CA PRO A 151 5.35 3.36 -12.50
C PRO A 151 4.44 4.37 -13.21
N ARG A 152 4.59 5.64 -12.86
CA ARG A 152 3.75 6.74 -13.32
C ARG A 152 4.50 7.81 -14.10
N GLU A 153 5.81 7.75 -14.06
CA GLU A 153 6.68 8.65 -14.80
C GLU A 153 6.54 8.42 -16.31
N LYS A 154 6.53 9.52 -17.07
CA LYS A 154 6.42 9.45 -18.53
C LYS A 154 7.59 8.65 -19.12
N GLY A 155 7.28 7.65 -19.91
CA GLY A 155 8.31 6.79 -20.55
C GLY A 155 8.82 5.66 -19.65
N ALA A 156 8.18 5.41 -18.51
CA ALA A 156 8.52 4.24 -17.71
C ALA A 156 8.24 2.95 -18.48
N ASP A 157 9.16 2.01 -18.37
CA ASP A 157 9.12 0.70 -19.01
C ASP A 157 9.02 -0.45 -17.99
N ALA A 158 9.04 -1.68 -18.49
CA ALA A 158 9.01 -2.87 -17.65
C ALA A 158 10.24 -2.99 -16.72
N ASN A 159 11.40 -2.44 -17.10
CA ASN A 159 12.59 -2.48 -16.25
C ASN A 159 12.38 -1.61 -15.01
N ARG A 160 11.74 -0.45 -15.19
CA ARG A 160 11.38 0.41 -14.06
C ARG A 160 10.44 -0.29 -13.07
N THR A 161 9.48 -1.07 -13.57
CA THR A 161 8.59 -1.88 -12.71
C THR A 161 9.37 -2.95 -11.95
N LYS A 162 10.32 -3.62 -12.58
CA LYS A 162 11.19 -4.62 -11.93
C LYS A 162 12.06 -4.00 -10.84
N GLU A 163 12.70 -2.86 -11.11
CA GLU A 163 13.47 -2.11 -10.10
C GLU A 163 12.63 -1.74 -8.87
N MET A 164 11.36 -1.38 -9.07
CA MET A 164 10.44 -1.12 -7.95
C MET A 164 10.19 -2.39 -7.14
N GLY A 165 9.94 -3.52 -7.79
CA GLY A 165 9.75 -4.82 -7.14
C GLY A 165 10.95 -5.23 -6.29
N GLU A 166 12.16 -5.11 -6.85
CA GLU A 166 13.42 -5.40 -6.15
C GLU A 166 13.62 -4.49 -4.93
N SER A 167 13.32 -3.19 -5.06
CA SER A 167 13.44 -2.24 -3.95
C SER A 167 12.49 -2.57 -2.81
N ILE A 168 11.24 -2.92 -3.14
CA ILE A 168 10.24 -3.34 -2.15
C ILE A 168 10.72 -4.61 -1.44
N LEU A 169 11.15 -5.63 -2.20
CA LEU A 169 11.61 -6.90 -1.66
C LEU A 169 12.75 -6.70 -0.66
N ASN A 170 13.78 -5.95 -1.05
CA ASN A 170 14.95 -5.66 -0.19
C ASN A 170 14.56 -4.96 1.14
N ASP A 171 13.62 -4.03 1.11
CA ASP A 171 13.19 -3.33 2.32
C ASP A 171 12.30 -4.20 3.22
N LEU A 172 11.52 -5.11 2.64
CA LEU A 172 10.73 -6.08 3.41
C LEU A 172 11.62 -7.17 4.02
N GLU A 173 12.62 -7.68 3.30
CA GLU A 173 13.63 -8.59 3.84
C GLU A 173 14.39 -7.96 5.01
N PHE A 174 14.81 -6.70 4.85
CA PHE A 174 15.45 -5.93 5.93
C PHE A 174 14.56 -5.82 7.17
N ALA A 175 13.25 -5.70 7.01
CA ALA A 175 12.30 -5.61 8.13
C ALA A 175 12.01 -6.96 8.80
N GLY A 176 12.41 -8.09 8.23
CA GLY A 176 12.25 -9.43 8.79
C GLY A 176 11.05 -10.22 8.24
N PHE A 177 10.42 -9.76 7.15
CA PHE A 177 9.40 -10.53 6.45
C PHE A 177 9.99 -11.78 5.79
N ASP A 178 9.14 -12.77 5.53
CA ASP A 178 9.46 -13.99 4.79
C ASP A 178 8.35 -14.38 3.80
N GLN A 179 8.44 -15.56 3.19
CA GLN A 179 7.46 -16.15 2.26
C GLN A 179 7.04 -15.18 1.15
N PHE A 180 8.05 -14.65 0.45
CA PHE A 180 7.85 -13.68 -0.62
C PHE A 180 7.25 -14.31 -1.88
N SER A 181 6.37 -13.55 -2.56
CA SER A 181 6.03 -13.73 -3.98
C SER A 181 6.15 -12.39 -4.69
N VAL A 182 6.67 -12.42 -5.92
CA VAL A 182 6.74 -11.26 -6.81
C VAL A 182 6.05 -11.62 -8.12
N GLU A 183 4.96 -10.95 -8.41
CA GLU A 183 4.14 -11.16 -9.59
C GLU A 183 4.04 -9.90 -10.42
N TYR A 184 3.92 -10.07 -11.73
CA TYR A 184 3.82 -8.98 -12.69
C TYR A 184 2.56 -9.15 -13.54
N GLU A 185 1.84 -8.04 -13.80
CA GLU A 185 0.61 -8.04 -14.57
C GLU A 185 0.57 -6.85 -15.53
N GLU A 186 0.17 -7.10 -16.77
CA GLU A 186 -0.05 -6.06 -17.79
C GLU A 186 -1.36 -5.31 -17.52
N ILE A 187 -1.29 -4.32 -16.67
CA ILE A 187 -2.43 -3.44 -16.34
C ILE A 187 -2.17 -2.06 -16.93
N ARG A 188 -3.01 -1.59 -17.87
CA ARG A 188 -2.80 -0.26 -18.48
C ARG A 188 -2.60 0.82 -17.41
N PRO A 189 -1.67 1.78 -17.61
CA PRO A 189 -0.95 2.08 -18.86
C PRO A 189 0.35 1.28 -19.06
N THR A 190 0.87 0.57 -18.05
CA THR A 190 2.14 -0.17 -18.12
C THR A 190 2.13 -1.37 -17.20
N LEU A 191 3.19 -2.20 -17.24
CA LEU A 191 3.39 -3.33 -16.33
C LEU A 191 3.26 -2.88 -14.86
N ALA A 192 2.58 -3.68 -14.05
CA ALA A 192 2.50 -3.54 -12.60
C ALA A 192 3.27 -4.66 -11.91
N VAL A 193 3.76 -4.41 -10.70
CA VAL A 193 4.35 -5.42 -9.82
C VAL A 193 3.54 -5.54 -8.53
N CYS A 194 3.29 -6.76 -8.11
CA CYS A 194 2.76 -7.12 -6.80
C CYS A 194 3.84 -7.87 -6.01
N VAL A 195 4.22 -7.32 -4.87
CA VAL A 195 5.08 -8.01 -3.91
C VAL A 195 4.23 -8.40 -2.72
N THR A 196 4.19 -9.69 -2.40
CA THR A 196 3.55 -10.19 -1.19
C THR A 196 4.60 -10.74 -0.24
N ALA A 197 4.35 -10.64 1.06
CA ALA A 197 5.21 -11.17 2.11
C ALA A 197 4.38 -11.53 3.34
N LYS A 198 4.93 -12.34 4.23
CA LYS A 198 4.30 -12.66 5.52
C LYS A 198 5.22 -12.32 6.68
N LYS A 199 4.62 -11.94 7.80
CA LYS A 199 5.34 -11.94 9.07
C LYS A 199 5.50 -13.38 9.56
N PRO A 200 6.72 -13.84 9.90
CA PRO A 200 6.93 -15.18 10.45
C PRO A 200 5.98 -15.48 11.60
N ARG A 201 5.56 -16.74 11.72
CA ARG A 201 4.86 -17.20 12.94
C ARG A 201 5.87 -17.33 14.06
N SER A 202 5.54 -16.88 15.25
CA SER A 202 6.33 -17.19 16.44
C SER A 202 6.30 -18.72 16.65
N GLU A 203 7.46 -19.33 16.84
CA GLU A 203 7.56 -20.72 17.24
C GLU A 203 6.94 -20.95 18.63
#